data_c5af7a29c181310fe94ab890a1d9130d
#
_entry.id   c5af7a29c181310fe94ab890a1d9130d
#
_cell.length_a   1.000
_cell.length_b   1.000
_cell.length_c   1.000
_cell.angle_alpha   90.00
_cell.angle_beta   90.00
_cell.angle_gamma   90.00
#
_symmetry.space_group_name_H-M   'P 1'
#
loop_
_entity.id
_entity.type
_entity.pdbx_description
1 polymer ?
#
loop_
_entity_poly.entity_id
_entity_poly.type
_entity_poly.pdbx_seq_one_letter_code
_entity_poly.pdbx_strand_id
1 'polypeptide(L)'
;MLNSAPKPATLLLVRENAEAVAFMRGEDAERGRFRASFGEIMRNWRSIMNTEFRLECFSASYLKITNLIPIFACLPLYLSRAMSFGDMMQARSAFYSVQDGFAWFMDYYKQIMEWAASVQRIYEFISRMDGESANLRACVTQSDENSARCEGLSVFTPAGEPLIEDLRFELAPAQFIMLRGKSGAGKSTALRYAAGLWRYGCGEISLPRTGAMFIPQKPYLAPLSLKELIAYPQPPRADDAEFLEILRRVGLKKFARMLNSRADYVKILSGGEAQRLSFARIHYHKPDFVFADEITSALDLASARELLLGLRADLPRLGMLAIVHQSGLEDIFERTIEL
;
A
#
# COMPACT_ATOMS: atom_id res chain seq x y z
N MET A 1 -15.58 -16.56 11.76
CA MET A 1 -16.52 -16.64 10.61
C MET A 1 -16.76 -15.25 10.00
N LEU A 2 -15.71 -14.54 9.60
CA LEU A 2 -15.77 -13.17 9.06
C LEU A 2 -15.27 -13.07 7.61
N ASN A 3 -15.34 -14.18 6.83
CA ASN A 3 -14.65 -14.29 5.55
C ASN A 3 -15.53 -14.26 4.30
N SER A 4 -16.81 -13.89 4.40
CA SER A 4 -17.77 -13.99 3.27
C SER A 4 -18.48 -12.69 2.87
N ALA A 5 -18.02 -11.52 3.34
CA ALA A 5 -18.49 -10.28 2.74
C ALA A 5 -17.74 -10.08 1.40
N PRO A 6 -18.41 -9.70 0.28
CA PRO A 6 -17.70 -9.27 -0.91
C PRO A 6 -16.81 -8.11 -0.48
N LYS A 7 -15.50 -8.36 -0.53
CA LYS A 7 -14.53 -7.35 -0.17
C LYS A 7 -14.85 -6.15 -1.08
N PRO A 8 -14.90 -4.92 -0.58
CA PRO A 8 -15.02 -3.72 -1.42
C PRO A 8 -13.97 -3.72 -2.54
N ALA A 9 -12.90 -4.48 -2.37
CA ALA A 9 -11.92 -4.84 -3.38
C ALA A 9 -12.51 -5.46 -4.67
N THR A 10 -13.60 -6.25 -4.61
CA THR A 10 -14.15 -6.89 -5.82
C THR A 10 -14.85 -5.88 -6.73
N LEU A 11 -15.61 -4.94 -6.16
CA LEU A 11 -16.21 -3.84 -6.94
C LEU A 11 -15.15 -2.91 -7.52
N LEU A 12 -14.13 -2.60 -6.73
CA LEU A 12 -13.00 -1.79 -7.16
C LEU A 12 -12.26 -2.46 -8.32
N LEU A 13 -11.99 -3.77 -8.21
CA LEU A 13 -11.31 -4.56 -9.22
C LEU A 13 -12.06 -4.54 -10.56
N VAL A 14 -13.38 -4.73 -10.56
CA VAL A 14 -14.19 -4.67 -11.80
C VAL A 14 -14.20 -3.26 -12.36
N ARG A 15 -14.28 -2.23 -11.53
CA ARG A 15 -14.22 -0.84 -11.98
C ARG A 15 -12.88 -0.49 -12.62
N GLU A 16 -11.78 -0.94 -12.03
CA GLU A 16 -10.43 -0.71 -12.55
C GLU A 16 -10.15 -1.49 -13.84
N ASN A 17 -10.80 -2.64 -14.02
CA ASN A 17 -10.62 -3.51 -15.19
C ASN A 17 -11.87 -3.54 -16.09
N ALA A 18 -12.71 -2.51 -16.06
CA ALA A 18 -13.98 -2.48 -16.79
C ALA A 18 -13.80 -2.69 -18.30
N GLU A 19 -12.75 -2.11 -18.88
CA GLU A 19 -12.41 -2.29 -20.29
C GLU A 19 -12.06 -3.74 -20.63
N ALA A 20 -11.25 -4.40 -19.78
CA ALA A 20 -10.89 -5.80 -19.97
C ALA A 20 -12.10 -6.73 -19.82
N VAL A 21 -13.00 -6.46 -18.88
CA VAL A 21 -14.26 -7.20 -18.71
C VAL A 21 -15.13 -7.06 -19.94
N ALA A 22 -15.30 -5.83 -20.46
CA ALA A 22 -16.08 -5.55 -21.67
C ALA A 22 -15.45 -6.21 -22.90
N PHE A 23 -14.14 -6.16 -23.04
CA PHE A 23 -13.41 -6.79 -24.15
C PHE A 23 -13.64 -8.30 -24.20
N MET A 24 -13.71 -8.95 -23.05
CA MET A 24 -13.98 -10.39 -22.93
C MET A 24 -15.47 -10.74 -22.89
N ARG A 25 -16.38 -9.75 -23.00
CA ARG A 25 -17.83 -9.90 -22.81
C ARG A 25 -18.19 -10.62 -21.50
N GLY A 26 -17.47 -10.25 -20.44
CA GLY A 26 -17.53 -10.91 -19.13
C GLY A 26 -18.62 -10.37 -18.19
N GLU A 27 -19.50 -9.44 -18.64
CA GLU A 27 -20.46 -8.73 -17.78
C GLU A 27 -21.44 -9.67 -17.08
N ASP A 28 -21.91 -10.72 -17.77
CA ASP A 28 -22.84 -11.68 -17.18
C ASP A 28 -22.15 -12.58 -16.13
N ALA A 29 -20.89 -12.92 -16.33
CA ALA A 29 -20.10 -13.67 -15.35
C ALA A 29 -19.87 -12.84 -14.07
N GLU A 30 -19.49 -11.57 -14.21
CA GLU A 30 -19.32 -10.66 -13.08
C GLU A 30 -20.66 -10.38 -12.37
N ARG A 31 -21.75 -10.20 -13.13
CA ARG A 31 -23.09 -10.08 -12.56
C ARG A 31 -23.50 -11.31 -11.75
N GLY A 32 -23.16 -12.51 -12.23
CA GLY A 32 -23.39 -13.76 -11.50
C GLY A 32 -22.61 -13.79 -10.17
N ARG A 33 -21.33 -13.40 -10.17
CA ARG A 33 -20.51 -13.30 -8.97
C ARG A 33 -21.06 -12.30 -7.97
N PHE A 34 -21.49 -11.12 -8.42
CA PHE A 34 -22.10 -10.12 -7.56
C PHE A 34 -23.42 -10.60 -6.95
N ARG A 35 -24.29 -11.27 -7.72
CA ARG A 35 -25.54 -11.84 -7.20
C ARG A 35 -25.29 -12.90 -6.14
N ALA A 36 -24.31 -13.76 -6.34
CA ALA A 36 -23.95 -14.79 -5.36
C ALA A 36 -23.46 -14.14 -4.05
N SER A 37 -22.52 -13.21 -4.15
CA SER A 37 -21.99 -12.48 -3.00
C SER A 37 -23.04 -11.65 -2.28
N PHE A 38 -23.92 -10.98 -3.03
CA PHE A 38 -25.06 -10.23 -2.46
C PHE A 38 -26.04 -11.16 -1.76
N GLY A 39 -26.28 -12.34 -2.32
CA GLY A 39 -27.10 -13.38 -1.69
C GLY A 39 -26.54 -13.84 -0.33
N GLU A 40 -25.25 -13.95 -0.18
CA GLU A 40 -24.60 -14.24 1.10
C GLU A 40 -24.79 -13.12 2.13
N ILE A 41 -24.59 -11.86 1.70
CA ILE A 41 -24.83 -10.69 2.55
C ILE A 41 -26.28 -10.68 3.03
N MET A 42 -27.24 -10.90 2.14
CA MET A 42 -28.66 -10.91 2.49
C MET A 42 -29.02 -12.03 3.49
N ARG A 43 -28.40 -13.23 3.34
CA ARG A 43 -28.61 -14.32 4.31
C ARG A 43 -28.05 -13.96 5.67
N ASN A 44 -26.83 -13.42 5.70
CA ASN A 44 -26.20 -13.00 6.95
C ASN A 44 -26.99 -11.87 7.62
N TRP A 45 -27.42 -10.88 6.85
CA TRP A 45 -28.24 -9.77 7.33
C TRP A 45 -29.56 -10.26 7.97
N ARG A 46 -30.28 -11.19 7.29
CA ARG A 46 -31.50 -11.79 7.85
C ARG A 46 -31.25 -12.54 9.16
N SER A 47 -30.12 -13.25 9.25
CA SER A 47 -29.72 -13.92 10.48
C SER A 47 -29.49 -12.94 11.63
N ILE A 48 -28.78 -11.85 11.36
CA ILE A 48 -28.53 -10.77 12.33
C ILE A 48 -29.87 -10.15 12.77
N MET A 49 -30.71 -9.74 11.83
CA MET A 49 -32.01 -9.14 12.15
C MET A 49 -32.91 -10.07 13.00
N ASN A 50 -32.92 -11.36 12.68
CA ASN A 50 -33.69 -12.33 13.47
C ASN A 50 -33.15 -12.46 14.90
N THR A 51 -31.84 -12.41 15.06
CA THR A 51 -31.19 -12.47 16.38
C THR A 51 -31.43 -11.19 17.16
N GLU A 52 -31.29 -10.03 16.52
CA GLU A 52 -31.60 -8.73 17.13
C GLU A 52 -33.07 -8.62 17.51
N PHE A 53 -33.97 -9.02 16.64
CA PHE A 53 -35.40 -9.03 16.95
C PHE A 53 -35.73 -9.87 18.20
N ARG A 54 -35.15 -11.09 18.31
CA ARG A 54 -35.35 -11.93 19.50
C ARG A 54 -34.80 -11.29 20.77
N LEU A 55 -33.62 -10.67 20.66
CA LEU A 55 -32.98 -9.98 21.77
C LEU A 55 -33.81 -8.77 22.22
N GLU A 56 -34.28 -7.96 21.27
CA GLU A 56 -35.14 -6.80 21.53
C GLU A 56 -36.45 -7.20 22.21
N CYS A 57 -37.14 -8.26 21.71
CA CYS A 57 -38.34 -8.78 22.33
C CYS A 57 -38.10 -9.25 23.78
N PHE A 58 -36.97 -9.93 24.01
CA PHE A 58 -36.61 -10.37 25.36
C PHE A 58 -36.32 -9.18 26.26
N SER A 59 -35.47 -8.25 25.83
CA SER A 59 -35.06 -7.07 26.61
C SER A 59 -36.27 -6.17 26.96
N ALA A 60 -37.15 -5.92 25.97
CA ALA A 60 -38.34 -5.12 26.20
C ALA A 60 -39.31 -5.78 27.20
N SER A 61 -39.49 -7.10 27.11
CA SER A 61 -40.31 -7.86 28.04
C SER A 61 -39.71 -7.86 29.45
N TYR A 62 -38.42 -8.10 29.56
CA TYR A 62 -37.65 -8.08 30.79
C TYR A 62 -37.80 -6.73 31.52
N LEU A 63 -37.55 -5.61 30.81
CA LEU A 63 -37.67 -4.27 31.37
C LEU A 63 -39.06 -3.96 31.87
N LYS A 64 -40.13 -4.35 31.16
CA LYS A 64 -41.53 -4.15 31.58
C LYS A 64 -41.84 -4.94 32.83
N ILE A 65 -41.45 -6.21 32.89
CA ILE A 65 -41.69 -7.07 34.05
C ILE A 65 -40.93 -6.55 35.28
N THR A 66 -39.66 -6.21 35.10
CA THR A 66 -38.79 -5.73 36.18
C THR A 66 -39.30 -4.42 36.79
N ASN A 67 -39.88 -3.52 35.98
CA ASN A 67 -40.50 -2.27 36.46
C ASN A 67 -41.72 -2.48 37.34
N LEU A 68 -42.35 -3.64 37.31
CA LEU A 68 -43.48 -3.98 38.17
C LEU A 68 -43.06 -4.54 39.55
N ILE A 69 -41.83 -5.07 39.66
CA ILE A 69 -41.32 -5.70 40.89
C ILE A 69 -41.41 -4.76 42.11
N PRO A 70 -40.95 -3.50 42.09
CA PRO A 70 -41.01 -2.60 43.21
C PRO A 70 -42.45 -2.30 43.67
N ILE A 71 -43.36 -2.23 42.69
CA ILE A 71 -44.78 -1.98 42.98
C ILE A 71 -45.35 -3.15 43.73
N PHE A 72 -45.15 -4.38 43.25
CA PHE A 72 -45.66 -5.58 43.92
C PHE A 72 -44.98 -5.81 45.29
N ALA A 73 -43.69 -5.51 45.40
CA ALA A 73 -42.97 -5.63 46.69
C ALA A 73 -43.47 -4.62 47.74
N CYS A 74 -43.83 -3.40 47.36
CA CYS A 74 -44.31 -2.36 48.25
C CYS A 74 -45.84 -2.46 48.53
N LEU A 75 -46.57 -3.18 47.69
CA LEU A 75 -48.04 -3.26 47.81
C LEU A 75 -48.59 -3.75 49.19
N PRO A 76 -48.03 -4.78 49.83
CA PRO A 76 -48.45 -5.20 51.17
C PRO A 76 -48.28 -4.09 52.22
N LEU A 77 -47.14 -3.35 52.14
CA LEU A 77 -46.88 -2.25 53.09
C LEU A 77 -47.78 -1.06 52.84
N TYR A 78 -48.15 -0.79 51.61
CA TYR A 78 -49.13 0.23 51.27
C TYR A 78 -50.57 -0.16 51.79
N LEU A 79 -50.98 -1.41 51.58
CA LEU A 79 -52.29 -1.89 52.03
C LEU A 79 -52.40 -1.92 53.58
N SER A 80 -51.30 -2.19 54.28
CA SER A 80 -51.20 -2.12 55.73
C SER A 80 -51.10 -0.69 56.28
N ARG A 81 -51.12 0.32 55.41
CA ARG A 81 -50.91 1.76 55.75
C ARG A 81 -49.56 2.07 56.41
N ALA A 82 -48.61 1.17 56.32
CA ALA A 82 -47.20 1.40 56.78
C ALA A 82 -46.41 2.28 55.84
N MET A 83 -46.90 2.48 54.62
CA MET A 83 -46.22 3.27 53.57
C MET A 83 -47.23 4.13 52.81
N SER A 84 -46.89 5.35 52.46
CA SER A 84 -47.73 6.22 51.63
C SER A 84 -47.57 5.85 50.14
N PHE A 85 -48.51 6.30 49.30
CA PHE A 85 -48.38 6.15 47.82
C PHE A 85 -47.15 6.88 47.29
N GLY A 86 -46.80 8.04 47.89
CA GLY A 86 -45.61 8.79 47.52
C GLY A 86 -44.30 7.99 47.76
N ASP A 87 -44.22 7.32 48.94
CA ASP A 87 -43.03 6.49 49.28
C ASP A 87 -42.91 5.30 48.32
N MET A 88 -44.03 4.67 47.94
CA MET A 88 -44.05 3.59 46.96
C MET A 88 -43.55 4.07 45.58
N MET A 89 -43.94 5.27 45.12
CA MET A 89 -43.46 5.85 43.86
C MET A 89 -42.00 6.25 43.95
N GLN A 90 -41.53 6.72 45.08
CA GLN A 90 -40.11 7.04 45.31
C GLN A 90 -39.25 5.75 45.29
N ALA A 91 -39.69 4.68 45.94
CA ALA A 91 -39.01 3.38 45.91
C ALA A 91 -38.92 2.82 44.48
N ARG A 92 -40.03 2.94 43.69
CA ARG A 92 -40.02 2.58 42.28
C ARG A 92 -39.00 3.40 41.48
N SER A 93 -38.95 4.72 41.67
CA SER A 93 -38.04 5.61 40.97
C SER A 93 -36.57 5.31 41.31
N ALA A 94 -36.26 5.06 42.57
CA ALA A 94 -34.92 4.65 43.04
C ALA A 94 -34.51 3.31 42.41
N PHE A 95 -35.38 2.35 42.37
CA PHE A 95 -35.10 1.06 41.72
C PHE A 95 -34.84 1.21 40.24
N TYR A 96 -35.62 2.03 39.54
CA TYR A 96 -35.44 2.34 38.14
C TYR A 96 -34.08 2.99 37.88
N SER A 97 -33.67 3.97 38.69
CA SER A 97 -32.37 4.63 38.55
C SER A 97 -31.18 3.68 38.69
N VAL A 98 -31.29 2.71 39.62
CA VAL A 98 -30.26 1.66 39.77
C VAL A 98 -30.23 0.73 38.56
N GLN A 99 -31.39 0.31 38.08
CA GLN A 99 -31.54 -0.57 36.92
C GLN A 99 -30.98 0.11 35.65
N ASP A 100 -31.32 1.39 35.44
CA ASP A 100 -30.82 2.17 34.30
C ASP A 100 -29.30 2.31 34.30
N GLY A 101 -28.72 2.51 35.49
CA GLY A 101 -27.26 2.55 35.65
C GLY A 101 -26.56 1.24 35.24
N PHE A 102 -27.17 0.09 35.54
CA PHE A 102 -26.65 -1.21 35.07
C PHE A 102 -26.93 -1.45 33.58
N ALA A 103 -28.09 -1.04 33.07
CA ALA A 103 -28.44 -1.18 31.66
C ALA A 103 -27.49 -0.39 30.77
N TRP A 104 -27.04 0.79 31.20
CA TRP A 104 -26.05 1.60 30.48
C TRP A 104 -24.81 0.81 30.06
N PHE A 105 -24.23 0.03 30.95
CA PHE A 105 -23.05 -0.76 30.63
C PHE A 105 -23.32 -1.81 29.54
N MET A 106 -24.50 -2.45 29.60
CA MET A 106 -24.89 -3.45 28.60
C MET A 106 -25.15 -2.81 27.22
N ASP A 107 -25.75 -1.64 27.19
CA ASP A 107 -26.07 -0.91 25.95
C ASP A 107 -24.83 -0.42 25.25
N TYR A 108 -23.83 0.05 26.01
CA TYR A 108 -22.57 0.56 25.46
C TYR A 108 -21.49 -0.51 25.27
N TYR A 109 -21.67 -1.72 25.81
CA TYR A 109 -20.67 -2.79 25.71
C TYR A 109 -20.26 -3.08 24.27
N LYS A 110 -21.24 -3.16 23.34
CA LYS A 110 -20.99 -3.39 21.92
C LYS A 110 -20.10 -2.28 21.31
N GLN A 111 -20.40 -1.03 21.62
CA GLN A 111 -19.63 0.12 21.12
C GLN A 111 -18.20 0.13 21.68
N ILE A 112 -18.04 -0.22 22.96
CA ILE A 112 -16.72 -0.35 23.59
C ILE A 112 -15.90 -1.44 22.90
N MET A 113 -16.52 -2.59 22.59
CA MET A 113 -15.85 -3.69 21.90
C MET A 113 -15.47 -3.34 20.45
N GLU A 114 -16.34 -2.63 19.73
CA GLU A 114 -16.05 -2.13 18.37
C GLU A 114 -14.90 -1.10 18.37
N TRP A 115 -14.88 -0.23 19.36
CA TRP A 115 -13.78 0.71 19.57
C TRP A 115 -12.47 -0.02 19.88
N ALA A 116 -12.48 -0.96 20.81
CA ALA A 116 -11.31 -1.77 21.18
C ALA A 116 -10.76 -2.55 19.97
N ALA A 117 -11.63 -3.15 19.17
CA ALA A 117 -11.24 -3.84 17.93
C ALA A 117 -10.62 -2.89 16.88
N SER A 118 -11.03 -1.62 16.85
CA SER A 118 -10.48 -0.62 15.97
C SER A 118 -9.09 -0.17 16.43
N VAL A 119 -8.92 0.05 17.72
CA VAL A 119 -7.62 0.36 18.34
C VAL A 119 -6.64 -0.79 18.13
N GLN A 120 -7.09 -2.04 18.34
CA GLN A 120 -6.26 -3.22 18.15
C GLN A 120 -5.73 -3.33 16.71
N ARG A 121 -6.57 -3.07 15.70
CA ARG A 121 -6.15 -3.07 14.28
C ARG A 121 -5.10 -2.02 13.99
N ILE A 122 -5.23 -0.81 14.54
CA ILE A 122 -4.24 0.26 14.38
C ILE A 122 -2.92 -0.14 15.06
N TYR A 123 -3.00 -0.67 16.27
CA TYR A 123 -1.82 -1.12 17.01
C TYR A 123 -1.07 -2.23 16.27
N GLU A 124 -1.77 -3.26 15.76
CA GLU A 124 -1.17 -4.33 14.98
C GLU A 124 -0.51 -3.82 13.69
N PHE A 125 -1.14 -2.84 13.04
CA PHE A 125 -0.59 -2.21 11.84
C PHE A 125 0.72 -1.48 12.15
N ILE A 126 0.74 -0.64 13.19
CA ILE A 126 1.95 0.10 13.61
C ILE A 126 3.05 -0.87 14.05
N SER A 127 2.73 -1.85 14.89
CA SER A 127 3.69 -2.85 15.37
C SER A 127 4.35 -3.63 14.24
N ARG A 128 3.57 -4.00 13.19
CA ARG A 128 4.12 -4.67 12.01
C ARG A 128 5.03 -3.76 11.21
N MET A 129 4.66 -2.49 11.03
CA MET A 129 5.51 -1.52 10.34
C MET A 129 6.86 -1.34 11.06
N ASP A 130 6.86 -1.21 12.36
CA ASP A 130 8.09 -1.02 13.17
C ASP A 130 8.97 -2.28 13.13
N GLY A 131 8.38 -3.46 13.27
CA GLY A 131 9.10 -4.73 13.25
C GLY A 131 9.73 -5.06 11.89
N GLU A 132 9.03 -4.78 10.80
CA GLU A 132 9.56 -5.00 9.44
C GLU A 132 10.70 -4.01 9.13
N SER A 133 10.58 -2.75 9.52
CA SER A 133 11.61 -1.73 9.28
C SER A 133 12.94 -2.03 9.97
N ALA A 134 12.92 -2.65 11.15
CA ALA A 134 14.13 -3.02 11.88
C ALA A 134 14.86 -4.19 11.21
N ASN A 135 14.13 -5.20 10.73
CA ASN A 135 14.70 -6.40 10.10
C ASN A 135 15.28 -6.15 8.71
N LEU A 136 14.71 -5.21 7.96
CA LEU A 136 15.14 -4.90 6.59
C LEU A 136 16.45 -4.10 6.53
N ARG A 137 16.77 -3.32 7.56
CA ARG A 137 17.99 -2.48 7.59
C ARG A 137 19.28 -3.24 7.90
N ALA A 138 19.20 -4.45 8.40
CA ALA A 138 20.36 -5.20 8.87
C ALA A 138 21.29 -5.74 7.74
N CYS A 139 20.80 -5.77 6.50
CA CYS A 139 21.51 -6.39 5.37
C CYS A 139 22.19 -5.39 4.43
N VAL A 140 21.94 -4.09 4.59
CA VAL A 140 22.52 -3.02 3.74
C VAL A 140 23.30 -2.05 4.62
N THR A 141 24.61 -1.98 4.39
CA THR A 141 25.49 -1.04 5.08
C THR A 141 25.66 0.23 4.25
N GLN A 142 25.74 1.37 4.93
CA GLN A 142 26.12 2.63 4.32
C GLN A 142 27.61 2.84 4.46
N SER A 143 28.29 3.02 3.35
CA SER A 143 29.74 3.26 3.28
C SER A 143 30.05 4.71 2.92
N ASP A 144 31.21 5.17 3.38
CA ASP A 144 31.78 6.44 2.94
C ASP A 144 32.57 6.29 1.62
N GLU A 145 32.65 5.07 1.07
CA GLU A 145 33.25 4.80 -0.23
C GLU A 145 32.39 5.38 -1.36
N ASN A 146 33.05 5.85 -2.40
CA ASN A 146 32.37 6.40 -3.58
C ASN A 146 32.08 5.31 -4.63
N SER A 147 31.69 4.11 -4.18
CA SER A 147 31.25 2.98 -5.02
C SER A 147 30.13 2.21 -4.32
N ALA A 148 29.28 1.57 -5.10
CA ALA A 148 28.32 0.62 -4.57
C ALA A 148 28.87 -0.80 -4.78
N ARG A 149 28.97 -1.59 -3.73
CA ARG A 149 29.55 -2.94 -3.75
C ARG A 149 28.55 -3.96 -3.25
N CYS A 150 28.52 -5.10 -3.91
CA CYS A 150 27.76 -6.26 -3.51
C CYS A 150 28.67 -7.48 -3.45
N GLU A 151 28.75 -8.14 -2.30
CA GLU A 151 29.59 -9.30 -2.07
C GLU A 151 28.78 -10.49 -1.60
N GLY A 152 28.79 -11.57 -2.42
CA GLY A 152 28.21 -12.86 -2.06
C GLY A 152 26.70 -12.82 -1.82
N LEU A 153 25.96 -11.97 -2.56
CA LEU A 153 24.53 -11.87 -2.40
C LEU A 153 23.82 -13.13 -2.89
N SER A 154 23.14 -13.80 -1.97
CA SER A 154 22.22 -14.88 -2.27
C SER A 154 20.81 -14.48 -1.81
N VAL A 155 19.83 -14.65 -2.69
CA VAL A 155 18.44 -14.24 -2.48
C VAL A 155 17.54 -15.43 -2.60
N PHE A 156 16.60 -15.57 -1.65
CA PHE A 156 15.69 -16.70 -1.56
C PHE A 156 14.23 -16.26 -1.67
N THR A 157 13.35 -17.19 -2.03
CA THR A 157 11.90 -17.03 -1.87
C THR A 157 11.51 -17.08 -0.39
N PRO A 158 10.30 -16.64 0.00
CA PRO A 158 9.79 -16.84 1.37
C PRO A 158 9.70 -18.30 1.80
N ALA A 159 9.68 -19.25 0.83
CA ALA A 159 9.72 -20.70 1.07
C ALA A 159 11.15 -21.25 1.27
N GLY A 160 12.19 -20.41 1.11
CA GLY A 160 13.59 -20.80 1.25
C GLY A 160 14.23 -21.34 -0.04
N GLU A 161 13.55 -21.26 -1.18
CA GLU A 161 14.12 -21.67 -2.46
C GLU A 161 15.09 -20.60 -2.99
N PRO A 162 16.29 -20.97 -3.48
CA PRO A 162 17.24 -20.02 -4.00
C PRO A 162 16.75 -19.41 -5.33
N LEU A 163 16.85 -18.09 -5.44
CA LEU A 163 16.60 -17.34 -6.66
C LEU A 163 17.91 -16.89 -7.32
N ILE A 164 18.85 -16.44 -6.51
CA ILE A 164 20.19 -15.99 -6.92
C ILE A 164 21.17 -16.53 -5.91
N GLU A 165 22.32 -16.99 -6.38
CA GLU A 165 23.43 -17.45 -5.56
C GLU A 165 24.72 -16.70 -5.92
N ASP A 166 25.41 -16.18 -4.90
CA ASP A 166 26.74 -15.56 -4.98
C ASP A 166 26.87 -14.40 -6.00
N LEU A 167 25.86 -13.52 -6.09
CA LEU A 167 25.96 -12.32 -6.93
C LEU A 167 27.01 -11.36 -6.37
N ARG A 168 27.95 -10.97 -7.22
CA ARG A 168 29.02 -10.02 -6.89
C ARG A 168 29.15 -8.95 -7.96
N PHE A 169 29.15 -7.70 -7.52
CA PHE A 169 29.44 -6.57 -8.39
C PHE A 169 30.01 -5.39 -7.62
N GLU A 170 30.73 -4.58 -8.33
CA GLU A 170 31.15 -3.26 -7.90
C GLU A 170 30.73 -2.26 -8.99
N LEU A 171 30.00 -1.24 -8.59
CA LEU A 171 29.53 -0.16 -9.44
C LEU A 171 30.29 1.11 -9.08
N ALA A 172 31.17 1.53 -9.96
CA ALA A 172 31.92 2.76 -9.83
C ALA A 172 31.15 3.97 -10.41
N PRO A 173 31.52 5.21 -10.03
CA PRO A 173 31.03 6.41 -10.72
C PRO A 173 31.27 6.36 -12.21
N ALA A 174 30.37 6.93 -12.99
CA ALA A 174 30.41 6.97 -14.46
C ALA A 174 30.33 5.60 -15.16
N GLN A 175 30.06 4.53 -14.43
CA GLN A 175 29.95 3.18 -14.97
C GLN A 175 28.48 2.76 -15.12
N PHE A 176 28.16 2.17 -16.27
CA PHE A 176 26.85 1.55 -16.51
C PHE A 176 26.99 0.03 -16.58
N ILE A 177 26.28 -0.68 -15.71
CA ILE A 177 26.27 -2.14 -15.64
C ILE A 177 24.87 -2.65 -15.99
N MET A 178 24.79 -3.61 -16.92
CA MET A 178 23.58 -4.33 -17.26
C MET A 178 23.47 -5.61 -16.43
N LEU A 179 22.32 -5.82 -15.78
CA LEU A 179 21.98 -7.08 -15.15
C LEU A 179 21.01 -7.85 -16.06
N ARG A 180 21.47 -8.97 -16.62
CA ARG A 180 20.71 -9.80 -17.56
C ARG A 180 20.45 -11.19 -16.97
N GLY A 181 19.47 -11.89 -17.48
CA GLY A 181 19.11 -13.25 -17.07
C GLY A 181 17.68 -13.58 -17.43
N LYS A 182 17.28 -14.83 -17.28
CA LYS A 182 15.95 -15.32 -17.59
C LYS A 182 14.88 -14.59 -16.78
N SER A 183 13.65 -14.52 -17.30
CA SER A 183 12.50 -14.03 -16.51
C SER A 183 12.31 -14.95 -15.30
N GLY A 184 12.07 -14.37 -14.15
CA GLY A 184 11.95 -15.13 -12.89
C GLY A 184 13.26 -15.47 -12.18
N ALA A 185 14.43 -15.17 -12.76
CA ALA A 185 15.75 -15.43 -12.14
C ALA A 185 16.07 -14.61 -10.88
N GLY A 186 15.13 -13.82 -10.36
CA GLY A 186 15.32 -13.07 -9.11
C GLY A 186 15.95 -11.68 -9.26
N LYS A 187 16.20 -11.18 -10.47
CA LYS A 187 16.85 -9.86 -10.71
C LYS A 187 16.19 -8.71 -9.95
N SER A 188 14.88 -8.55 -10.12
CA SER A 188 14.11 -7.52 -9.37
C SER A 188 14.13 -7.76 -7.86
N THR A 189 14.24 -9.03 -7.42
CA THR A 189 14.34 -9.37 -6.01
C THR A 189 15.70 -8.99 -5.44
N ALA A 190 16.79 -9.11 -6.22
CA ALA A 190 18.10 -8.61 -5.83
C ALA A 190 18.10 -7.09 -5.66
N LEU A 191 17.47 -6.34 -6.58
CA LEU A 191 17.34 -4.89 -6.41
C LEU A 191 16.48 -4.52 -5.20
N ARG A 192 15.41 -5.29 -4.91
CA ARG A 192 14.61 -5.08 -3.69
C ARG A 192 15.41 -5.38 -2.43
N TYR A 193 16.27 -6.40 -2.45
CA TYR A 193 17.18 -6.67 -1.34
C TYR A 193 18.16 -5.50 -1.15
N ALA A 194 18.76 -5.01 -2.21
CA ALA A 194 19.65 -3.84 -2.18
C ALA A 194 18.93 -2.57 -1.69
N ALA A 195 17.65 -2.42 -2.00
CA ALA A 195 16.81 -1.33 -1.49
C ALA A 195 16.36 -1.52 -0.04
N GLY A 196 16.70 -2.64 0.62
CA GLY A 196 16.22 -2.99 1.95
C GLY A 196 14.74 -3.37 2.01
N LEU A 197 14.14 -3.80 0.90
CA LEU A 197 12.72 -4.17 0.78
C LEU A 197 12.49 -5.70 0.77
N TRP A 198 13.56 -6.50 0.80
CA TRP A 198 13.49 -7.95 0.79
C TRP A 198 14.36 -8.54 1.88
N ARG A 199 13.81 -9.42 2.72
CA ARG A 199 14.49 -9.95 3.91
C ARG A 199 15.05 -11.37 3.74
N TYR A 200 14.65 -12.08 2.70
CA TYR A 200 15.07 -13.44 2.47
C TYR A 200 16.33 -13.46 1.60
N GLY A 201 17.46 -13.29 2.22
CA GLY A 201 18.75 -13.27 1.56
C GLY A 201 19.89 -13.17 2.55
N CYS A 202 21.10 -13.40 2.05
CA CYS A 202 22.35 -13.19 2.77
C CYS A 202 23.38 -12.57 1.83
N GLY A 203 24.43 -12.02 2.38
CA GLY A 203 25.46 -11.29 1.65
C GLY A 203 25.52 -9.83 2.08
N GLU A 204 26.59 -9.14 1.71
CA GLU A 204 26.83 -7.76 2.09
C GLU A 204 26.61 -6.83 0.90
N ILE A 205 25.79 -5.79 1.12
CA ILE A 205 25.64 -4.69 0.18
C ILE A 205 26.07 -3.42 0.87
N SER A 206 27.07 -2.77 0.28
CA SER A 206 27.54 -1.46 0.69
C SER A 206 27.06 -0.43 -0.31
N LEU A 207 26.31 0.56 0.15
CA LEU A 207 25.83 1.67 -0.65
C LEU A 207 26.44 2.98 -0.15
N PRO A 208 26.78 3.93 -1.02
CA PRO A 208 27.20 5.27 -0.59
C PRO A 208 26.11 5.93 0.25
N ARG A 209 26.50 6.65 1.31
CA ARG A 209 25.58 7.37 2.20
C ARG A 209 24.70 8.38 1.48
N THR A 210 25.20 8.93 0.40
CA THR A 210 24.52 9.94 -0.41
C THR A 210 24.35 9.42 -1.84
N GLY A 211 23.21 9.72 -2.44
CA GLY A 211 23.06 9.64 -3.87
C GLY A 211 22.62 8.31 -4.48
N ALA A 212 22.27 7.28 -3.73
CA ALA A 212 21.70 6.06 -4.30
C ALA A 212 20.18 6.21 -4.52
N MET A 213 19.72 5.98 -5.77
CA MET A 213 18.30 6.04 -6.15
C MET A 213 17.84 4.72 -6.75
N PHE A 214 16.72 4.21 -6.24
CA PHE A 214 16.08 2.98 -6.75
C PHE A 214 14.89 3.33 -7.61
N ILE A 215 14.86 2.85 -8.85
CA ILE A 215 13.78 3.06 -9.82
C ILE A 215 13.03 1.74 -10.01
N PRO A 216 11.77 1.65 -9.57
CA PRO A 216 10.96 0.45 -9.74
C PRO A 216 10.47 0.30 -11.18
N GLN A 217 10.15 -0.93 -11.59
CA GLN A 217 9.60 -1.26 -12.91
C GLN A 217 8.33 -0.45 -13.23
N LYS A 218 7.43 -0.30 -12.26
CA LYS A 218 6.24 0.54 -12.39
C LYS A 218 6.45 1.84 -11.63
N PRO A 219 6.47 2.99 -12.32
CA PRO A 219 6.61 4.28 -11.65
C PRO A 219 5.43 4.54 -10.70
N TYR A 220 5.72 5.11 -9.55
CA TYR A 220 4.69 5.57 -8.63
C TYR A 220 4.04 6.85 -9.16
N LEU A 221 2.72 6.79 -9.42
CA LEU A 221 1.92 7.89 -9.96
C LEU A 221 0.76 8.20 -8.99
N ALA A 222 1.04 8.98 -7.97
CA ALA A 222 0.01 9.50 -7.07
C ALA A 222 -0.80 10.62 -7.75
N PRO A 223 -2.01 10.97 -7.25
CA PRO A 223 -2.81 12.09 -7.76
C PRO A 223 -2.21 13.45 -7.33
N LEU A 224 -1.00 13.69 -7.78
CA LEU A 224 -0.20 14.90 -7.56
C LEU A 224 -0.08 15.69 -8.87
N SER A 225 0.55 16.88 -8.83
CA SER A 225 0.96 17.57 -10.04
C SER A 225 2.18 16.88 -10.67
N LEU A 226 2.41 17.12 -11.97
CA LEU A 226 3.56 16.53 -12.66
C LEU A 226 4.89 16.98 -12.05
N LYS A 227 4.95 18.23 -11.60
CA LYS A 227 6.07 18.80 -10.86
C LYS A 227 6.34 18.03 -9.55
N GLU A 228 5.30 17.77 -8.75
CA GLU A 228 5.39 17.00 -7.52
C GLU A 228 5.77 15.54 -7.80
N LEU A 229 5.28 14.93 -8.89
CA LEU A 229 5.64 13.57 -9.28
C LEU A 229 7.10 13.44 -9.69
N ILE A 230 7.67 14.43 -10.39
CA ILE A 230 9.10 14.45 -10.76
C ILE A 230 9.96 14.61 -9.50
N ALA A 231 9.56 15.52 -8.59
CA ALA A 231 10.32 15.79 -7.38
C ALA A 231 10.19 14.72 -6.28
N TYR A 232 9.18 13.83 -6.36
CA TYR A 232 8.94 12.80 -5.35
C TYR A 232 10.19 11.95 -5.05
N PRO A 233 10.50 11.65 -3.76
CA PRO A 233 9.70 11.84 -2.54
C PRO A 233 9.86 13.23 -1.87
N GLN A 234 10.66 14.12 -2.41
CA GLN A 234 10.90 15.44 -1.85
C GLN A 234 9.90 16.47 -2.43
N PRO A 235 9.63 17.57 -1.72
CA PRO A 235 8.88 18.67 -2.31
C PRO A 235 9.69 19.31 -3.46
N PRO A 236 9.02 19.88 -4.49
CA PRO A 236 9.70 20.57 -5.58
C PRO A 236 10.53 21.75 -5.04
N ARG A 237 11.80 21.82 -5.42
CA ARG A 237 12.75 22.87 -5.01
C ARG A 237 13.15 23.76 -6.17
N ALA A 238 13.07 23.23 -7.39
CA ALA A 238 13.41 23.96 -8.61
C ALA A 238 12.24 24.85 -9.07
N ASP A 239 12.56 25.83 -9.91
CA ASP A 239 11.56 26.65 -10.58
C ASP A 239 10.90 25.88 -11.75
N ASP A 240 9.82 26.44 -12.30
CA ASP A 240 9.09 25.77 -13.39
C ASP A 240 9.94 25.64 -14.68
N ALA A 241 10.93 26.52 -14.90
CA ALA A 241 11.78 26.48 -16.08
C ALA A 241 12.66 25.22 -16.09
N GLU A 242 13.23 24.85 -14.94
CA GLU A 242 14.04 23.61 -14.84
C GLU A 242 13.17 22.37 -15.10
N PHE A 243 11.94 22.30 -14.55
CA PHE A 243 11.03 21.20 -14.83
C PHE A 243 10.62 21.12 -16.30
N LEU A 244 10.38 22.24 -16.95
CA LEU A 244 10.04 22.29 -18.38
C LEU A 244 11.20 21.79 -19.24
N GLU A 245 12.43 22.14 -18.89
CA GLU A 245 13.62 21.66 -19.57
C GLU A 245 13.81 20.13 -19.38
N ILE A 246 13.58 19.62 -18.15
CA ILE A 246 13.60 18.18 -17.89
C ILE A 246 12.55 17.46 -18.73
N LEU A 247 11.31 17.97 -18.78
CA LEU A 247 10.23 17.39 -19.59
C LEU A 247 10.60 17.38 -21.10
N ARG A 248 11.30 18.42 -21.58
CA ARG A 248 11.79 18.47 -22.97
C ARG A 248 12.82 17.36 -23.23
N ARG A 249 13.80 17.19 -22.33
CA ARG A 249 14.88 16.19 -22.45
C ARG A 249 14.36 14.76 -22.51
N VAL A 250 13.36 14.44 -21.67
CA VAL A 250 12.79 13.09 -21.63
C VAL A 250 11.64 12.88 -22.64
N GLY A 251 11.38 13.85 -23.53
CA GLY A 251 10.34 13.72 -24.56
C GLY A 251 8.91 13.84 -24.03
N LEU A 252 8.70 14.47 -22.88
CA LEU A 252 7.38 14.73 -22.28
C LEU A 252 6.89 16.18 -22.45
N LYS A 253 7.42 16.93 -23.41
CA LYS A 253 7.11 18.35 -23.70
C LYS A 253 5.59 18.61 -23.84
N LYS A 254 4.83 17.66 -24.37
CA LYS A 254 3.36 17.81 -24.54
C LYS A 254 2.62 18.03 -23.23
N PHE A 255 3.17 17.58 -22.10
CA PHE A 255 2.61 17.77 -20.78
C PHE A 255 3.04 19.05 -20.07
N ALA A 256 3.81 19.93 -20.73
CA ALA A 256 4.28 21.19 -20.14
C ALA A 256 3.18 22.07 -19.56
N ARG A 257 2.01 22.11 -20.23
CA ARG A 257 0.85 22.87 -19.74
C ARG A 257 0.19 22.26 -18.48
N MET A 258 0.47 21.00 -18.19
CA MET A 258 -0.06 20.28 -17.03
C MET A 258 0.94 20.22 -15.87
N LEU A 259 2.07 20.91 -15.96
CA LEU A 259 3.15 20.85 -14.96
C LEU A 259 2.64 21.01 -13.52
N ASN A 260 1.79 22.02 -13.29
CA ASN A 260 1.24 22.35 -11.99
C ASN A 260 -0.17 21.78 -11.75
N SER A 261 -0.73 21.03 -12.71
CA SER A 261 -2.09 20.48 -12.60
C SER A 261 -2.07 19.15 -11.86
N ARG A 262 -2.89 19.00 -10.83
CA ARG A 262 -3.13 17.73 -10.17
C ARG A 262 -4.10 16.89 -10.98
N ALA A 263 -3.71 15.68 -11.33
CA ALA A 263 -4.51 14.77 -12.14
C ALA A 263 -4.20 13.30 -11.81
N ASP A 264 -5.06 12.40 -12.28
CA ASP A 264 -4.83 10.96 -12.24
C ASP A 264 -3.94 10.55 -13.42
N TYR A 265 -2.63 10.72 -13.25
CA TYR A 265 -1.64 10.43 -14.29
C TYR A 265 -1.54 8.94 -14.66
N VAL A 266 -2.05 8.03 -13.84
CA VAL A 266 -2.17 6.61 -14.20
C VAL A 266 -3.04 6.41 -15.44
N LYS A 267 -4.08 7.25 -15.61
CA LYS A 267 -4.99 7.19 -16.75
C LYS A 267 -4.56 8.04 -17.94
N ILE A 268 -3.69 9.03 -17.70
CA ILE A 268 -3.28 10.02 -18.71
C ILE A 268 -2.03 9.57 -19.46
N LEU A 269 -1.06 8.99 -18.73
CA LEU A 269 0.22 8.59 -19.29
C LEU A 269 0.14 7.18 -19.88
N SER A 270 0.65 7.01 -21.10
CA SER A 270 0.97 5.68 -21.60
C SER A 270 2.11 5.03 -20.82
N GLY A 271 2.29 3.71 -20.96
CA GLY A 271 3.38 2.98 -20.27
C GLY A 271 4.76 3.58 -20.55
N GLY A 272 5.05 3.93 -21.81
CA GLY A 272 6.30 4.57 -22.19
C GLY A 272 6.46 5.98 -21.61
N GLU A 273 5.38 6.77 -21.53
CA GLU A 273 5.42 8.10 -20.91
C GLU A 273 5.62 8.03 -19.39
N ALA A 274 5.03 7.04 -18.76
CA ALA A 274 5.27 6.77 -17.35
C ALA A 274 6.73 6.38 -17.09
N GLN A 275 7.35 5.58 -17.96
CA GLN A 275 8.78 5.28 -17.86
C GLN A 275 9.66 6.52 -18.11
N ARG A 276 9.33 7.36 -19.09
CA ARG A 276 10.01 8.64 -19.30
C ARG A 276 9.98 9.55 -18.06
N LEU A 277 8.92 9.47 -17.25
CA LEU A 277 8.85 10.17 -15.97
C LEU A 277 9.90 9.65 -14.96
N SER A 278 10.27 8.37 -15.02
CA SER A 278 11.37 7.83 -14.20
C SER A 278 12.72 8.45 -14.60
N PHE A 279 12.97 8.63 -15.89
CA PHE A 279 14.15 9.38 -16.36
C PHE A 279 14.10 10.85 -15.92
N ALA A 280 12.93 11.49 -15.94
CA ALA A 280 12.77 12.87 -15.44
C ALA A 280 13.14 12.99 -13.95
N ARG A 281 12.79 11.99 -13.13
CA ARG A 281 13.19 11.92 -11.71
C ARG A 281 14.70 11.85 -11.55
N ILE A 282 15.39 11.04 -12.36
CA ILE A 282 16.87 10.93 -12.32
C ILE A 282 17.50 12.27 -12.68
N HIS A 283 17.02 12.95 -13.74
CA HIS A 283 17.51 14.28 -14.13
C HIS A 283 17.27 15.34 -13.04
N TYR A 284 16.15 15.26 -12.32
CA TYR A 284 15.84 16.22 -11.26
C TYR A 284 16.68 15.99 -10.00
N HIS A 285 16.77 14.74 -9.54
CA HIS A 285 17.47 14.41 -8.29
C HIS A 285 18.98 14.34 -8.45
N LYS A 286 19.48 14.11 -9.68
CA LYS A 286 20.92 14.01 -10.01
C LYS A 286 21.67 13.08 -9.04
N PRO A 287 21.21 11.83 -8.85
CA PRO A 287 21.84 10.90 -7.92
C PRO A 287 23.24 10.50 -8.42
N ASP A 288 24.14 10.11 -7.49
CA ASP A 288 25.42 9.54 -7.85
C ASP A 288 25.30 8.12 -8.39
N PHE A 289 24.31 7.34 -7.91
CA PHE A 289 24.04 5.96 -8.32
C PHE A 289 22.55 5.71 -8.55
N VAL A 290 22.25 4.96 -9.61
CA VAL A 290 20.89 4.52 -9.95
C VAL A 290 20.84 3.00 -10.06
N PHE A 291 19.88 2.40 -9.37
CA PHE A 291 19.51 1.00 -9.48
C PHE A 291 18.12 0.91 -10.13
N ALA A 292 18.06 0.47 -11.39
CA ALA A 292 16.85 0.54 -12.18
C ALA A 292 16.31 -0.85 -12.54
N ASP A 293 15.04 -1.09 -12.19
CA ASP A 293 14.32 -2.31 -12.55
C ASP A 293 13.52 -2.06 -13.84
N GLU A 294 13.97 -2.61 -14.96
CA GLU A 294 13.29 -2.57 -16.27
C GLU A 294 12.86 -1.17 -16.74
N ILE A 295 13.68 -0.16 -16.50
CA ILE A 295 13.35 1.26 -16.78
C ILE A 295 13.02 1.55 -18.27
N THR A 296 13.38 0.64 -19.19
CA THR A 296 13.16 0.79 -20.64
C THR A 296 12.10 -0.15 -21.21
N SER A 297 11.48 -1.01 -20.41
CA SER A 297 10.63 -2.12 -20.91
C SER A 297 9.40 -1.69 -21.73
N ALA A 298 8.85 -0.49 -21.50
CA ALA A 298 7.72 0.07 -22.23
C ALA A 298 8.12 1.10 -23.29
N LEU A 299 9.42 1.24 -23.59
CA LEU A 299 9.97 2.14 -24.62
C LEU A 299 10.35 1.35 -25.86
N ASP A 300 10.27 1.98 -27.01
CA ASP A 300 10.95 1.47 -28.21
C ASP A 300 12.48 1.59 -28.08
N LEU A 301 13.21 0.79 -28.85
CA LEU A 301 14.68 0.72 -28.77
C LEU A 301 15.36 2.08 -28.99
N ALA A 302 14.88 2.86 -29.97
CA ALA A 302 15.44 4.16 -30.29
C ALA A 302 15.27 5.16 -29.13
N SER A 303 14.07 5.22 -28.56
CA SER A 303 13.77 6.05 -27.40
C SER A 303 14.55 5.63 -26.15
N ALA A 304 14.65 4.32 -25.89
CA ALA A 304 15.43 3.80 -24.77
C ALA A 304 16.91 4.19 -24.88
N ARG A 305 17.45 4.04 -26.09
CA ARG A 305 18.84 4.43 -26.41
C ARG A 305 19.07 5.94 -26.22
N GLU A 306 18.21 6.77 -26.78
CA GLU A 306 18.29 8.23 -26.64
C GLU A 306 18.29 8.67 -25.18
N LEU A 307 17.37 8.13 -24.37
CA LEU A 307 17.26 8.48 -22.96
C LEU A 307 18.47 8.02 -22.14
N LEU A 308 18.99 6.82 -22.36
CA LEU A 308 20.16 6.31 -21.64
C LEU A 308 21.43 7.11 -22.01
N LEU A 309 21.64 7.39 -23.30
CA LEU A 309 22.75 8.22 -23.75
C LEU A 309 22.61 9.66 -23.25
N GLY A 310 21.39 10.21 -23.24
CA GLY A 310 21.11 11.52 -22.68
C GLY A 310 21.45 11.60 -21.19
N LEU A 311 21.08 10.59 -20.38
CA LEU A 311 21.48 10.51 -18.98
C LEU A 311 23.01 10.51 -18.81
N ARG A 312 23.70 9.73 -19.62
CA ARG A 312 25.16 9.62 -19.56
C ARG A 312 25.84 10.94 -19.91
N ALA A 313 25.30 11.67 -20.89
CA ALA A 313 25.80 12.98 -21.28
C ALA A 313 25.55 14.07 -20.23
N ASP A 314 24.34 14.09 -19.68
CA ASP A 314 23.90 15.12 -18.72
C ASP A 314 24.43 14.88 -17.29
N LEU A 315 24.69 13.62 -16.93
CA LEU A 315 25.15 13.20 -15.61
C LEU A 315 26.45 12.35 -15.75
N PRO A 316 27.59 12.93 -16.10
CA PRO A 316 28.81 12.19 -16.46
C PRO A 316 29.41 11.39 -15.28
N ARG A 317 29.02 11.63 -14.05
CA ARG A 317 29.46 10.90 -12.85
C ARG A 317 28.50 9.80 -12.42
N LEU A 318 27.33 9.68 -13.07
CA LEU A 318 26.30 8.73 -12.72
C LEU A 318 26.80 7.29 -12.89
N GLY A 319 26.79 6.50 -11.82
CA GLY A 319 26.89 5.05 -11.86
C GLY A 319 25.49 4.44 -12.01
N MET A 320 25.29 3.51 -12.94
CA MET A 320 23.99 2.89 -13.16
C MET A 320 24.05 1.37 -13.21
N LEU A 321 23.26 0.69 -12.40
CA LEU A 321 22.98 -0.74 -12.56
C LEU A 321 21.53 -0.89 -13.00
N ALA A 322 21.32 -1.41 -14.21
CA ALA A 322 19.99 -1.52 -14.80
C ALA A 322 19.69 -2.96 -15.24
N ILE A 323 18.48 -3.43 -14.89
CA ILE A 323 17.91 -4.62 -15.49
C ILE A 323 17.32 -4.24 -16.84
N VAL A 324 17.85 -4.82 -17.91
CA VAL A 324 17.41 -4.54 -19.27
C VAL A 324 17.19 -5.87 -20.02
N HIS A 325 16.02 -5.98 -20.66
CA HIS A 325 15.67 -7.16 -21.47
C HIS A 325 15.75 -6.90 -22.97
N GLN A 326 15.80 -5.64 -23.39
CA GLN A 326 15.87 -5.26 -24.80
C GLN A 326 17.27 -5.54 -25.37
N SER A 327 17.33 -6.26 -26.49
CA SER A 327 18.55 -6.42 -27.28
C SER A 327 18.84 -5.15 -28.06
N GLY A 328 20.13 -4.81 -28.22
CA GLY A 328 20.58 -3.63 -28.94
C GLY A 328 20.87 -2.41 -28.05
N LEU A 329 20.96 -2.59 -26.73
CA LEU A 329 21.39 -1.58 -25.77
C LEU A 329 22.72 -1.94 -25.09
N GLU A 330 23.29 -3.11 -25.43
CA GLU A 330 24.48 -3.69 -24.79
C GLU A 330 25.70 -2.76 -24.89
N ASP A 331 25.82 -2.03 -25.99
CA ASP A 331 26.93 -1.12 -26.25
C ASP A 331 26.90 0.16 -25.39
N ILE A 332 25.81 0.43 -24.68
CA ILE A 332 25.71 1.55 -23.74
C ILE A 332 26.29 1.17 -22.37
N PHE A 333 26.37 -0.13 -22.08
CA PHE A 333 26.84 -0.65 -20.79
C PHE A 333 28.27 -1.19 -20.93
N GLU A 334 29.16 -0.81 -20.02
CA GLU A 334 30.54 -1.27 -19.99
C GLU A 334 30.68 -2.74 -19.57
N ARG A 335 29.70 -3.22 -18.80
CA ARG A 335 29.71 -4.58 -18.26
C ARG A 335 28.30 -5.16 -18.22
N THR A 336 28.20 -6.43 -18.58
CA THR A 336 26.98 -7.22 -18.38
C THR A 336 27.24 -8.30 -17.34
N ILE A 337 26.32 -8.43 -16.38
CA ILE A 337 26.30 -9.51 -15.39
C ILE A 337 25.15 -10.41 -15.78
N GLU A 338 25.42 -11.69 -16.01
CA GLU A 338 24.42 -12.70 -16.31
C GLU A 338 24.08 -13.52 -15.06
N LEU A 339 22.78 -13.77 -14.83
CA LEU A 339 22.19 -14.53 -13.72
C LEU A 339 21.49 -15.77 -14.24
#